data_f962f598b4d0d858e91292aab055c56c
#
_entry.id   f962f598b4d0d858e91292aab055c56c
#
_cell.length_a   1.000
_cell.length_b   1.000
_cell.length_c   1.000
_cell.angle_alpha   90.00
_cell.angle_beta   90.00
_cell.angle_gamma   90.00
#
_symmetry.space_group_name_H-M   'P 1'
#
loop_
_entity.id
_entity.type
_entity.pdbx_description
1 polymer ?
#
loop_
_entity_poly.entity_id
_entity_poly.type
_entity_poly.pdbx_seq_one_letter_code
_entity_poly.pdbx_strand_id
1 'polypeptide(L)'
;MNTFDPNHRYSDAAKLARLKNKKLFLFDIDGTIAVGDTLYEGSADLLRYINDIGGRAYYITNNSTKSGLDYVKKFHDAFHLDSTEDQFITSGYMTLRFLKENYAEKKIFVLGTASFIAELRKNGLHVTEVCEENIDCVVVAYDSELNYGKLTEVCKVLFTQDVPFYGTNPDLRCPIDFGFIPDCGAICDMITATTDKQPIYLGKPSKEVVNLCLDISGFTPEETLVVGDRLYTDIACGINGGVDTCVLFTGEAQKKDILTPEGEPN
;
A
#
# COMPACT_ATOMS: atom_id res chain seq x y z
N MET A 1 -8.07 27.16 -25.35
CA MET A 1 -7.45 26.49 -24.19
C MET A 1 -8.57 26.28 -23.18
N ASN A 2 -9.15 25.09 -23.17
CA ASN A 2 -10.05 24.74 -22.07
C ASN A 2 -9.20 24.55 -20.82
N THR A 3 -9.20 25.58 -19.98
CA THR A 3 -8.62 25.47 -18.65
C THR A 3 -9.45 24.42 -17.93
N PHE A 4 -8.81 23.33 -17.50
CA PHE A 4 -9.39 22.38 -16.57
C PHE A 4 -9.99 23.19 -15.43
N ASP A 5 -11.32 23.20 -15.35
CA ASP A 5 -12.01 23.74 -14.18
C ASP A 5 -12.19 22.61 -13.17
N PRO A 6 -11.38 22.56 -12.11
CA PRO A 6 -11.55 21.56 -11.06
C PRO A 6 -12.96 21.62 -10.46
N ASN A 7 -13.63 22.78 -10.52
CA ASN A 7 -14.99 22.96 -9.99
C ASN A 7 -16.05 22.33 -10.91
N HIS A 8 -15.79 22.20 -12.20
CA HIS A 8 -16.78 21.62 -13.14
C HIS A 8 -17.15 20.16 -12.79
N ARG A 9 -16.18 19.37 -12.35
CA ARG A 9 -16.44 17.99 -11.89
C ARG A 9 -17.01 17.92 -10.47
N TYR A 10 -16.70 18.87 -9.63
CA TYR A 10 -17.29 19.01 -8.30
C TYR A 10 -18.71 19.58 -8.33
N SER A 11 -19.11 20.22 -9.41
CA SER A 11 -20.49 20.70 -9.62
C SER A 11 -21.48 19.63 -10.07
N ASP A 12 -21.02 18.40 -10.34
CA ASP A 12 -21.92 17.26 -10.57
C ASP A 12 -22.62 16.91 -9.24
N ALA A 13 -23.88 17.30 -9.15
CA ALA A 13 -24.69 17.12 -7.92
C ALA A 13 -24.77 15.65 -7.47
N ALA A 14 -24.76 14.70 -8.42
CA ALA A 14 -24.76 13.28 -8.10
C ALA A 14 -23.45 12.83 -7.45
N LYS A 15 -22.30 13.30 -7.95
CA LYS A 15 -20.98 13.00 -7.35
C LYS A 15 -20.82 13.65 -5.97
N LEU A 16 -21.26 14.90 -5.83
CA LEU A 16 -21.25 15.58 -4.53
C LEU A 16 -22.15 14.87 -3.51
N ALA A 17 -23.34 14.39 -3.94
CA ALA A 17 -24.21 13.61 -3.08
C ALA A 17 -23.55 12.30 -2.63
N ARG A 18 -22.84 11.59 -3.52
CA ARG A 18 -22.09 10.38 -3.17
C ARG A 18 -20.97 10.68 -2.16
N LEU A 19 -20.19 11.75 -2.36
CA LEU A 19 -19.12 12.14 -1.44
C LEU A 19 -19.65 12.49 -0.04
N LYS A 20 -20.80 13.15 0.06
CA LYS A 20 -21.44 13.47 1.35
C LYS A 20 -21.84 12.25 2.17
N ASN A 21 -22.06 11.11 1.53
CA ASN A 21 -22.42 9.86 2.20
C ASN A 21 -21.20 9.06 2.67
N LYS A 22 -19.97 9.50 2.33
CA LYS A 22 -18.74 8.79 2.72
C LYS A 22 -18.50 8.93 4.21
N LYS A 23 -18.15 7.81 4.84
CA LYS A 23 -17.87 7.68 6.27
C LYS A 23 -16.53 7.00 6.52
N LEU A 24 -16.13 6.07 5.65
CA LEU A 24 -14.83 5.42 5.71
C LEU A 24 -13.92 5.99 4.62
N PHE A 25 -12.79 6.52 5.04
CA PHE A 25 -11.78 7.09 4.16
C PHE A 25 -10.50 6.27 4.29
N LEU A 26 -10.05 5.69 3.17
CA LEU A 26 -8.82 4.93 3.08
C LEU A 26 -7.77 5.80 2.36
N PHE A 27 -6.91 6.42 3.13
CA PHE A 27 -5.89 7.33 2.61
C PHE A 27 -4.57 6.60 2.34
N ASP A 28 -3.98 6.80 1.18
CA ASP A 28 -2.54 6.69 1.08
C ASP A 28 -1.88 7.82 1.90
N ILE A 29 -0.60 7.68 2.25
CA ILE A 29 0.12 8.64 3.10
C ILE A 29 0.99 9.57 2.27
N ASP A 30 2.04 9.02 1.64
CA ASP A 30 3.10 9.79 0.99
C ASP A 30 2.67 10.22 -0.43
N GLY A 31 2.47 11.52 -0.63
CA GLY A 31 1.90 12.07 -1.87
C GLY A 31 0.40 12.35 -1.77
N THR A 32 -0.27 11.90 -0.72
CA THR A 32 -1.73 12.04 -0.51
C THR A 32 -2.06 12.98 0.64
N ILE A 33 -1.71 12.63 1.87
CA ILE A 33 -1.95 13.49 3.05
C ILE A 33 -0.69 14.21 3.52
N ALA A 34 0.49 13.70 3.17
CA ALA A 34 1.77 14.26 3.59
C ALA A 34 2.86 14.02 2.54
N VAL A 35 3.95 14.75 2.65
CA VAL A 35 5.23 14.49 2.00
C VAL A 35 6.33 14.56 3.06
N GLY A 36 7.10 13.47 3.22
CA GLY A 36 8.06 13.37 4.33
C GLY A 36 7.38 13.62 5.67
N ASP A 37 7.86 14.61 6.41
CA ASP A 37 7.32 14.98 7.73
C ASP A 37 6.43 16.23 7.69
N THR A 38 5.88 16.57 6.53
CA THR A 38 5.03 17.75 6.34
C THR A 38 3.66 17.34 5.80
N LEU A 39 2.58 17.70 6.52
CA LEU A 39 1.22 17.56 6.02
C LEU A 39 0.94 18.53 4.87
N TYR A 40 0.15 18.08 3.89
CA TYR A 40 -0.44 19.00 2.92
C TYR A 40 -1.47 19.90 3.59
N GLU A 41 -1.60 21.11 3.09
CA GLU A 41 -2.60 22.09 3.56
C GLU A 41 -4.01 21.48 3.49
N GLY A 42 -4.77 21.60 4.56
CA GLY A 42 -6.12 21.08 4.70
C GLY A 42 -6.22 19.62 5.16
N SER A 43 -5.13 18.84 5.17
CA SER A 43 -5.18 17.43 5.62
C SER A 43 -5.67 17.28 7.05
N ALA A 44 -5.15 18.10 7.98
CA ALA A 44 -5.58 18.06 9.38
C ALA A 44 -7.06 18.46 9.56
N ASP A 45 -7.53 19.44 8.77
CA ASP A 45 -8.92 19.88 8.81
C ASP A 45 -9.86 18.81 8.25
N LEU A 46 -9.46 18.14 7.17
CA LEU A 46 -10.20 17.02 6.60
C LEU A 46 -10.32 15.85 7.60
N LEU A 47 -9.23 15.47 8.27
CA LEU A 47 -9.25 14.40 9.26
C LEU A 47 -10.14 14.75 10.46
N ARG A 48 -10.13 16.00 10.92
CA ARG A 48 -11.06 16.50 11.93
C ARG A 48 -12.52 16.41 11.46
N TYR A 49 -12.80 16.90 10.25
CA TYR A 49 -14.13 16.82 9.66
C TYR A 49 -14.66 15.39 9.56
N ILE A 50 -13.81 14.42 9.18
CA ILE A 50 -14.19 13.01 9.12
C ILE A 50 -14.63 12.51 10.50
N ASN A 51 -13.91 12.86 11.56
CA ASN A 51 -14.29 12.53 12.94
C ASN A 51 -15.63 13.18 13.32
N ASP A 52 -15.82 14.45 13.01
CA ASP A 52 -17.02 15.23 13.37
C ASP A 52 -18.30 14.66 12.74
N ILE A 53 -18.20 14.07 11.54
CA ILE A 53 -19.33 13.41 10.87
C ILE A 53 -19.53 11.96 11.32
N GLY A 54 -18.78 11.47 12.32
CA GLY A 54 -18.83 10.09 12.80
C GLY A 54 -18.21 9.09 11.82
N GLY A 55 -17.32 9.56 10.94
CA GLY A 55 -16.56 8.72 10.01
C GLY A 55 -15.26 8.20 10.63
N ARG A 56 -14.50 7.46 9.82
CA ARG A 56 -13.17 6.94 10.18
C ARG A 56 -12.18 7.13 9.04
N ALA A 57 -10.93 7.40 9.40
CA ALA A 57 -9.79 7.38 8.50
C ALA A 57 -8.91 6.17 8.81
N TYR A 58 -8.60 5.37 7.78
CA TYR A 58 -7.52 4.38 7.80
C TYR A 58 -6.44 4.82 6.81
N TYR A 59 -5.21 4.49 7.13
CA TYR A 59 -4.04 4.83 6.34
C TYR A 59 -3.49 3.57 5.69
N ILE A 60 -3.68 3.44 4.36
CA ILE A 60 -3.27 2.28 3.58
C ILE A 60 -1.97 2.58 2.83
N THR A 61 -0.87 1.97 3.21
CA THR A 61 0.43 2.25 2.59
C THR A 61 1.15 0.98 2.12
N ASN A 62 1.81 1.06 0.96
CA ASN A 62 2.67 -0.01 0.47
C ASN A 62 4.06 -0.02 1.11
N ASN A 63 4.37 0.96 1.96
CA ASN A 63 5.63 0.96 2.69
C ASN A 63 5.63 -0.18 3.73
N SER A 64 6.52 -1.16 3.53
CA SER A 64 6.70 -2.32 4.42
C SER A 64 7.83 -2.13 5.44
N THR A 65 8.55 -0.98 5.42
CA THR A 65 9.70 -0.74 6.30
C THR A 65 9.31 -0.19 7.68
N LYS A 66 8.06 0.26 7.83
CA LYS A 66 7.54 0.85 9.06
C LYS A 66 6.35 0.04 9.57
N SER A 67 6.33 -0.18 10.88
CA SER A 67 5.18 -0.75 11.57
C SER A 67 4.07 0.28 11.78
N GLY A 68 2.86 -0.17 12.16
CA GLY A 68 1.78 0.73 12.57
C GLY A 68 2.20 1.64 13.72
N LEU A 69 2.96 1.14 14.69
CA LEU A 69 3.48 1.93 15.81
C LEU A 69 4.47 3.03 15.38
N ASP A 70 5.30 2.77 14.36
CA ASP A 70 6.20 3.79 13.79
C ASP A 70 5.38 4.93 13.16
N TYR A 71 4.27 4.59 12.51
CA TYR A 71 3.36 5.59 11.95
C TYR A 71 2.60 6.36 13.03
N VAL A 72 2.14 5.70 14.10
CA VAL A 72 1.55 6.39 15.27
C VAL A 72 2.52 7.43 15.81
N LYS A 73 3.78 7.05 16.00
CA LYS A 73 4.82 7.96 16.47
C LYS A 73 5.05 9.11 15.47
N LYS A 74 5.17 8.82 14.17
CA LYS A 74 5.33 9.84 13.13
C LYS A 74 4.16 10.84 13.13
N PHE A 75 2.92 10.35 13.21
CA PHE A 75 1.72 11.18 13.21
C PHE A 75 1.69 12.11 14.42
N HIS A 76 2.05 11.58 15.60
CA HIS A 76 2.13 12.38 16.80
C HIS A 76 3.27 13.43 16.75
N ASP A 77 4.50 13.00 16.43
CA ASP A 77 5.70 13.84 16.56
C ASP A 77 5.80 14.88 15.45
N ALA A 78 5.51 14.48 14.19
CA ALA A 78 5.66 15.36 13.02
C ALA A 78 4.37 16.09 12.65
N PHE A 79 3.22 15.44 12.78
CA PHE A 79 1.95 16.00 12.31
C PHE A 79 1.07 16.55 13.43
N HIS A 80 1.39 16.28 14.70
CA HIS A 80 0.60 16.64 15.88
C HIS A 80 -0.84 16.09 15.79
N LEU A 81 -0.98 14.88 15.24
CA LEU A 81 -2.23 14.14 15.09
C LEU A 81 -2.21 12.90 15.97
N ASP A 82 -3.29 12.71 16.74
CA ASP A 82 -3.51 11.48 17.48
C ASP A 82 -3.99 10.39 16.53
N SER A 83 -3.43 9.19 16.67
CA SER A 83 -3.79 8.01 15.89
C SER A 83 -3.53 6.74 16.69
N THR A 84 -4.11 5.63 16.25
CA THR A 84 -3.92 4.32 16.86
C THR A 84 -3.35 3.34 15.84
N GLU A 85 -2.67 2.30 16.31
CA GLU A 85 -1.96 1.34 15.44
C GLU A 85 -2.89 0.66 14.43
N ASP A 86 -4.13 0.35 14.84
CA ASP A 86 -5.14 -0.28 14.01
C ASP A 86 -5.63 0.56 12.82
N GLN A 87 -5.32 1.85 12.81
CA GLN A 87 -5.59 2.72 11.67
C GLN A 87 -4.58 2.57 10.51
N PHE A 88 -3.44 1.91 10.74
CA PHE A 88 -2.38 1.78 9.73
C PHE A 88 -2.34 0.39 9.12
N ILE A 89 -2.78 0.29 7.88
CA ILE A 89 -2.78 -0.93 7.09
C ILE A 89 -1.59 -0.88 6.12
N THR A 90 -0.44 -1.36 6.59
CA THR A 90 0.79 -1.41 5.79
C THR A 90 0.84 -2.69 4.95
N SER A 91 1.62 -2.71 3.86
CA SER A 91 1.85 -3.95 3.11
C SER A 91 2.54 -5.02 3.94
N GLY A 92 3.37 -4.63 4.91
CA GLY A 92 3.95 -5.56 5.89
C GLY A 92 2.88 -6.23 6.77
N TYR A 93 1.93 -5.45 7.30
CA TYR A 93 0.80 -5.97 8.07
C TYR A 93 -0.09 -6.89 7.23
N MET A 94 -0.42 -6.51 5.99
CA MET A 94 -1.18 -7.37 5.07
C MET A 94 -0.46 -8.70 4.80
N THR A 95 0.85 -8.64 4.60
CA THR A 95 1.68 -9.82 4.38
C THR A 95 1.70 -10.72 5.62
N LEU A 96 1.93 -10.17 6.80
CA LEU A 96 1.91 -10.91 8.07
C LEU A 96 0.56 -11.61 8.26
N ARG A 97 -0.54 -10.90 8.08
CA ARG A 97 -1.90 -11.46 8.21
C ARG A 97 -2.11 -12.62 7.23
N PHE A 98 -1.82 -12.40 5.94
CA PHE A 98 -1.94 -13.42 4.92
C PHE A 98 -1.13 -14.68 5.24
N LEU A 99 0.10 -14.51 5.72
CA LEU A 99 0.97 -15.61 6.07
C LEU A 99 0.46 -16.38 7.31
N LYS A 100 -0.08 -15.69 8.31
CA LYS A 100 -0.70 -16.34 9.49
C LYS A 100 -1.94 -17.13 9.11
N GLU A 101 -2.74 -16.67 8.19
CA GLU A 101 -3.95 -17.35 7.74
C GLU A 101 -3.66 -18.57 6.84
N ASN A 102 -2.59 -18.53 6.01
CA ASN A 102 -2.35 -19.54 4.98
C ASN A 102 -1.09 -20.38 5.18
N TYR A 103 -0.12 -19.90 6.00
CA TYR A 103 1.21 -20.47 6.13
C TYR A 103 1.71 -20.58 7.59
N ALA A 104 0.81 -20.61 8.59
CA ALA A 104 1.16 -20.57 10.02
C ALA A 104 2.19 -21.64 10.42
N GLU A 105 1.99 -22.90 9.96
CA GLU A 105 2.84 -24.06 10.28
C GLU A 105 3.79 -24.43 9.14
N LYS A 106 4.00 -23.52 8.19
CA LYS A 106 4.75 -23.76 6.95
C LYS A 106 6.06 -23.00 6.93
N LYS A 107 7.03 -23.55 6.18
CA LYS A 107 8.35 -22.93 6.02
C LYS A 107 8.31 -21.85 4.93
N ILE A 108 8.59 -20.63 5.30
CA ILE A 108 8.49 -19.46 4.45
C ILE A 108 9.90 -18.94 4.16
N PHE A 109 10.29 -18.89 2.89
CA PHE A 109 11.49 -18.15 2.50
C PHE A 109 11.18 -16.66 2.41
N VAL A 110 12.00 -15.82 3.04
CA VAL A 110 11.80 -14.37 3.02
C VAL A 110 13.08 -13.65 2.59
N LEU A 111 12.94 -12.78 1.56
CA LEU A 111 13.89 -11.75 1.20
C LEU A 111 13.33 -10.40 1.66
N GLY A 112 13.99 -9.76 2.60
CA GLY A 112 13.58 -8.49 3.17
C GLY A 112 14.60 -7.99 4.19
N THR A 113 14.28 -6.86 4.85
CA THR A 113 15.13 -6.32 5.92
C THR A 113 15.14 -7.23 7.14
N ALA A 114 16.22 -7.18 7.92
CA ALA A 114 16.32 -7.92 9.19
C ALA A 114 15.15 -7.58 10.14
N SER A 115 14.69 -6.34 10.13
CA SER A 115 13.53 -5.88 10.94
C SER A 115 12.24 -6.57 10.53
N PHE A 116 11.94 -6.63 9.23
CA PHE A 116 10.74 -7.30 8.70
C PHE A 116 10.75 -8.80 9.02
N ILE A 117 11.89 -9.46 8.80
CA ILE A 117 12.09 -10.88 9.12
C ILE A 117 11.90 -11.15 10.61
N ALA A 118 12.45 -10.29 11.48
CA ALA A 118 12.29 -10.41 12.93
C ALA A 118 10.82 -10.25 13.36
N GLU A 119 10.07 -9.36 12.71
CA GLU A 119 8.65 -9.18 12.97
C GLU A 119 7.84 -10.44 12.62
N LEU A 120 8.09 -11.06 11.47
CA LEU A 120 7.44 -12.30 11.06
C LEU A 120 7.73 -13.43 12.07
N ARG A 121 9.00 -13.60 12.48
CA ARG A 121 9.42 -14.59 13.50
C ARG A 121 8.79 -14.33 14.86
N LYS A 122 8.73 -13.08 15.31
CA LYS A 122 8.08 -12.68 16.58
C LYS A 122 6.59 -13.05 16.58
N ASN A 123 5.96 -13.05 15.42
CA ASN A 123 4.57 -13.45 15.23
C ASN A 123 4.37 -14.95 15.03
N GLY A 124 5.39 -15.78 15.26
CA GLY A 124 5.32 -17.24 15.27
C GLY A 124 5.46 -17.91 13.90
N LEU A 125 5.84 -17.18 12.85
CA LEU A 125 6.05 -17.75 11.53
C LEU A 125 7.44 -18.41 11.39
N HIS A 126 7.50 -19.53 10.68
CA HIS A 126 8.73 -20.28 10.42
C HIS A 126 9.46 -19.70 9.20
N VAL A 127 10.31 -18.71 9.42
CA VAL A 127 11.00 -17.95 8.36
C VAL A 127 12.44 -18.40 8.21
N THR A 128 12.85 -18.69 6.96
CA THR A 128 14.24 -18.88 6.54
C THR A 128 14.68 -17.82 5.52
N GLU A 129 15.99 -17.54 5.46
CA GLU A 129 16.64 -16.61 4.53
C GLU A 129 17.57 -17.35 3.56
N VAL A 130 17.65 -18.68 3.71
CA VAL A 130 18.48 -19.55 2.87
C VAL A 130 17.65 -20.62 2.18
N CYS A 131 18.08 -21.08 1.02
CA CYS A 131 17.43 -22.16 0.32
C CYS A 131 17.61 -23.47 1.09
N GLU A 132 16.53 -23.96 1.63
CA GLU A 132 16.41 -25.24 2.32
C GLU A 132 15.42 -26.15 1.60
N GLU A 133 15.35 -27.42 1.99
CA GLU A 133 14.31 -28.32 1.50
C GLU A 133 12.93 -27.96 2.10
N ASN A 134 11.88 -28.25 1.33
CA ASN A 134 10.48 -28.09 1.74
C ASN A 134 10.11 -26.65 2.11
N ILE A 135 10.49 -25.68 1.30
CA ILE A 135 9.93 -24.34 1.33
C ILE A 135 8.49 -24.40 0.81
N ASP A 136 7.55 -23.76 1.49
CA ASP A 136 6.14 -23.74 1.09
C ASP A 136 5.77 -22.48 0.27
N CYS A 137 6.46 -21.37 0.49
CA CYS A 137 6.33 -20.17 -0.34
C CYS A 137 7.55 -19.23 -0.22
N VAL A 138 7.66 -18.35 -1.19
CA VAL A 138 8.64 -17.25 -1.22
C VAL A 138 7.93 -15.94 -1.00
N VAL A 139 8.47 -15.09 -0.13
CA VAL A 139 8.04 -13.70 0.08
C VAL A 139 9.20 -12.75 -0.16
N VAL A 140 8.98 -11.75 -1.01
CA VAL A 140 9.93 -10.66 -1.25
C VAL A 140 9.31 -9.35 -0.77
N ALA A 141 10.07 -8.60 0.02
CA ALA A 141 9.71 -7.28 0.53
C ALA A 141 10.71 -6.24 0.02
N TYR A 142 10.40 -4.96 0.23
CA TYR A 142 11.43 -3.92 0.16
C TYR A 142 12.61 -4.30 1.07
N ASP A 143 13.82 -4.17 0.54
CA ASP A 143 15.02 -4.53 1.29
C ASP A 143 16.15 -3.52 1.08
N SER A 144 16.32 -2.61 2.05
CA SER A 144 17.44 -1.66 2.08
C SER A 144 18.79 -2.31 2.39
N GLU A 145 18.78 -3.60 2.77
CA GLU A 145 19.96 -4.41 3.09
C GLU A 145 20.26 -5.42 1.97
N LEU A 146 19.62 -5.24 0.77
CA LEU A 146 19.73 -6.15 -0.35
C LEU A 146 21.18 -6.33 -0.78
N ASN A 147 21.55 -7.59 -0.99
CA ASN A 147 22.85 -7.96 -1.52
C ASN A 147 22.75 -9.17 -2.46
N TYR A 148 23.81 -9.43 -3.21
CA TYR A 148 23.79 -10.48 -4.23
C TYR A 148 23.60 -11.89 -3.63
N GLY A 149 24.01 -12.12 -2.38
CA GLY A 149 23.77 -13.37 -1.66
C GLY A 149 22.29 -13.66 -1.47
N LYS A 150 21.52 -12.68 -1.00
CA LYS A 150 20.05 -12.79 -0.84
C LYS A 150 19.36 -13.08 -2.19
N LEU A 151 19.79 -12.41 -3.29
CA LEU A 151 19.28 -12.68 -4.63
C LEU A 151 19.60 -14.09 -5.09
N THR A 152 20.79 -14.59 -4.80
CA THR A 152 21.17 -15.96 -5.14
C THR A 152 20.31 -16.98 -4.43
N GLU A 153 20.02 -16.78 -3.14
CA GLU A 153 19.20 -17.72 -2.36
C GLU A 153 17.74 -17.74 -2.84
N VAL A 154 17.12 -16.60 -3.11
CA VAL A 154 15.73 -16.58 -3.64
C VAL A 154 15.65 -17.24 -5.01
N CYS A 155 16.61 -16.99 -5.91
CA CYS A 155 16.65 -17.64 -7.22
C CYS A 155 16.80 -19.17 -7.09
N LYS A 156 17.67 -19.65 -6.19
CA LYS A 156 17.78 -21.10 -5.90
C LYS A 156 16.43 -21.71 -5.52
N VAL A 157 15.69 -21.10 -4.60
CA VAL A 157 14.37 -21.62 -4.20
C VAL A 157 13.46 -21.68 -5.41
N LEU A 158 13.30 -20.60 -6.17
CA LEU A 158 12.38 -20.52 -7.31
C LEU A 158 12.74 -21.43 -8.49
N PHE A 159 14.03 -21.80 -8.66
CA PHE A 159 14.46 -22.76 -9.68
C PHE A 159 14.35 -24.21 -9.24
N THR A 160 14.52 -24.51 -7.94
CA THR A 160 14.60 -25.87 -7.45
C THR A 160 13.29 -26.37 -6.85
N GLN A 161 12.34 -25.47 -6.53
CA GLN A 161 11.08 -25.80 -5.91
C GLN A 161 9.93 -25.06 -6.61
N ASP A 162 8.82 -25.77 -6.86
CA ASP A 162 7.64 -25.17 -7.47
C ASP A 162 6.72 -24.65 -6.37
N VAL A 163 7.00 -23.43 -5.92
CA VAL A 163 6.33 -22.79 -4.80
C VAL A 163 5.74 -21.43 -5.20
N PRO A 164 4.65 -20.98 -4.56
CA PRO A 164 4.12 -19.64 -4.75
C PRO A 164 5.16 -18.56 -4.43
N PHE A 165 5.16 -17.52 -5.25
CA PHE A 165 6.01 -16.33 -5.08
C PHE A 165 5.14 -15.11 -4.78
N TYR A 166 5.36 -14.47 -3.63
CA TYR A 166 4.64 -13.29 -3.18
C TYR A 166 5.57 -12.08 -3.08
N GLY A 167 5.05 -10.90 -3.44
CA GLY A 167 5.65 -9.61 -3.17
C GLY A 167 4.80 -8.83 -2.17
N THR A 168 5.42 -8.05 -1.27
CA THR A 168 4.66 -7.21 -0.35
C THR A 168 3.90 -6.11 -1.07
N ASN A 169 4.45 -5.56 -2.16
CA ASN A 169 3.84 -4.52 -2.99
C ASN A 169 4.48 -4.45 -4.39
N PRO A 170 3.79 -3.90 -5.40
CA PRO A 170 4.30 -3.79 -6.77
C PRO A 170 5.07 -2.49 -7.05
N ASP A 171 5.30 -1.62 -6.05
CA ASP A 171 5.92 -0.33 -6.28
C ASP A 171 7.35 -0.49 -6.80
N LEU A 172 7.65 0.15 -7.93
CA LEU A 172 8.97 0.07 -8.57
C LEU A 172 10.00 0.98 -7.88
N ARG A 173 9.52 2.04 -7.21
CA ARG A 173 10.38 3.06 -6.64
C ARG A 173 9.80 3.66 -5.36
N CYS A 174 10.69 3.87 -4.39
CA CYS A 174 10.42 4.57 -3.16
C CYS A 174 10.96 6.00 -3.25
N PRO A 175 10.15 7.05 -2.99
CA PRO A 175 10.63 8.43 -2.99
C PRO A 175 11.52 8.70 -1.78
N ILE A 176 12.63 9.41 -2.03
CA ILE A 176 13.55 9.92 -1.00
C ILE A 176 14.01 11.33 -1.38
N ASP A 177 14.72 12.02 -0.51
CA ASP A 177 15.08 13.44 -0.66
C ASP A 177 15.77 13.80 -1.99
N PHE A 178 16.62 12.92 -2.53
CA PHE A 178 17.33 13.16 -3.79
C PHE A 178 16.60 12.61 -5.04
N GLY A 179 15.44 11.96 -4.89
CA GLY A 179 14.71 11.34 -6.00
C GLY A 179 14.08 10.00 -5.63
N PHE A 180 14.54 8.91 -6.25
CA PHE A 180 13.94 7.58 -6.05
C PHE A 180 15.00 6.51 -5.86
N ILE A 181 14.65 5.48 -5.07
CA ILE A 181 15.40 4.23 -4.96
C ILE A 181 14.51 3.04 -5.32
N PRO A 182 15.07 1.86 -5.72
CA PRO A 182 14.28 0.67 -5.99
C PRO A 182 13.41 0.27 -4.80
N ASP A 183 12.15 -0.08 -5.07
CA ASP A 183 11.22 -0.65 -4.08
C ASP A 183 11.00 -2.15 -4.35
N CYS A 184 10.10 -2.78 -3.62
CA CYS A 184 9.79 -4.21 -3.68
C CYS A 184 9.46 -4.68 -5.10
N GLY A 185 8.65 -3.94 -5.86
CA GLY A 185 8.32 -4.28 -7.25
C GLY A 185 9.55 -4.38 -8.15
N ALA A 186 10.51 -3.44 -8.02
CA ALA A 186 11.76 -3.49 -8.79
C ALA A 186 12.63 -4.70 -8.42
N ILE A 187 12.64 -5.10 -7.14
CA ILE A 187 13.33 -6.31 -6.68
C ILE A 187 12.64 -7.55 -7.27
N CYS A 188 11.31 -7.59 -7.23
CA CYS A 188 10.51 -8.66 -7.82
C CYS A 188 10.73 -8.76 -9.34
N ASP A 189 10.77 -7.64 -10.07
CA ASP A 189 11.01 -7.61 -11.51
C ASP A 189 12.38 -8.18 -11.87
N MET A 190 13.42 -7.87 -11.10
CA MET A 190 14.75 -8.44 -11.28
C MET A 190 14.75 -9.96 -11.08
N ILE A 191 14.05 -10.46 -10.05
CA ILE A 191 13.90 -11.89 -9.79
C ILE A 191 13.07 -12.55 -10.90
N THR A 192 11.99 -11.92 -11.33
CA THR A 192 11.12 -12.39 -12.43
C THR A 192 11.90 -12.50 -13.74
N ALA A 193 12.66 -11.47 -14.10
CA ALA A 193 13.50 -11.50 -15.32
C ALA A 193 14.53 -12.61 -15.32
N THR A 194 14.91 -13.12 -14.13
CA THR A 194 15.89 -14.22 -13.99
C THR A 194 15.22 -15.58 -13.96
N THR A 195 14.03 -15.72 -13.33
CA THR A 195 13.42 -17.01 -13.01
C THR A 195 12.18 -17.34 -13.82
N ASP A 196 11.64 -16.38 -14.60
CA ASP A 196 10.34 -16.43 -15.29
C ASP A 196 9.13 -16.66 -14.33
N LYS A 197 9.35 -16.53 -13.01
CA LYS A 197 8.27 -16.64 -12.00
C LYS A 197 7.71 -15.25 -11.70
N GLN A 198 6.36 -15.14 -11.66
CA GLN A 198 5.66 -13.89 -11.40
C GLN A 198 5.19 -13.82 -9.94
N PRO A 199 5.38 -12.70 -9.23
CA PRO A 199 4.87 -12.53 -7.88
C PRO A 199 3.37 -12.25 -7.87
N ILE A 200 2.70 -12.68 -6.78
CA ILE A 200 1.39 -12.22 -6.39
C ILE A 200 1.58 -11.16 -5.31
N TYR A 201 1.09 -9.94 -5.54
CA TYR A 201 1.26 -8.85 -4.60
C TYR A 201 0.16 -8.81 -3.54
N LEU A 202 0.56 -8.63 -2.26
CA LEU A 202 -0.33 -8.69 -1.09
C LEU A 202 -0.82 -7.31 -0.64
N GLY A 203 -0.03 -6.25 -0.87
CA GLY A 203 -0.42 -4.85 -0.66
C GLY A 203 -1.31 -4.30 -1.78
N LYS A 204 -1.54 -2.97 -1.82
CA LYS A 204 -2.23 -2.31 -2.93
C LYS A 204 -1.55 -2.70 -4.27
N PRO A 205 -2.27 -3.01 -5.33
CA PRO A 205 -3.69 -2.83 -5.59
C PRO A 205 -4.60 -4.02 -5.19
N SER A 206 -4.17 -4.91 -4.29
CA SER A 206 -5.00 -6.04 -3.86
C SER A 206 -6.31 -5.54 -3.20
N LYS A 207 -7.44 -6.11 -3.63
CA LYS A 207 -8.75 -5.84 -3.02
C LYS A 207 -8.81 -6.21 -1.53
N GLU A 208 -7.95 -7.11 -1.08
CA GLU A 208 -7.94 -7.58 0.31
C GLU A 208 -7.59 -6.44 1.29
N VAL A 209 -6.89 -5.40 0.83
CA VAL A 209 -6.65 -4.19 1.63
C VAL A 209 -7.96 -3.48 1.94
N VAL A 210 -8.83 -3.30 0.94
CA VAL A 210 -10.17 -2.68 1.11
C VAL A 210 -11.06 -3.59 1.93
N ASN A 211 -11.13 -4.89 1.61
CA ASN A 211 -11.93 -5.88 2.34
C ASN A 211 -11.61 -5.86 3.83
N LEU A 212 -10.33 -5.88 4.18
CA LEU A 212 -9.90 -5.79 5.57
C LEU A 212 -10.43 -4.51 6.25
N CYS A 213 -10.29 -3.35 5.60
CA CYS A 213 -10.76 -2.09 6.15
C CYS A 213 -12.29 -2.07 6.35
N LEU A 214 -13.04 -2.67 5.43
CA LEU A 214 -14.50 -2.84 5.56
C LEU A 214 -14.84 -3.76 6.75
N ASP A 215 -14.17 -4.91 6.86
CA ASP A 215 -14.40 -5.89 7.93
C ASP A 215 -14.16 -5.30 9.33
N ILE A 216 -13.05 -4.59 9.51
CA ILE A 216 -12.69 -4.03 10.82
C ILE A 216 -13.47 -2.76 11.17
N SER A 217 -13.93 -2.00 10.17
CA SER A 217 -14.68 -0.76 10.39
C SER A 217 -16.17 -0.96 10.53
N GLY A 218 -16.71 -1.98 9.86
CA GLY A 218 -18.15 -2.24 9.76
C GLY A 218 -18.91 -1.29 8.82
N PHE A 219 -18.21 -0.43 8.06
CA PHE A 219 -18.81 0.40 7.02
C PHE A 219 -19.07 -0.39 5.73
N THR A 220 -19.95 0.13 4.88
CA THR A 220 -20.28 -0.48 3.60
C THR A 220 -19.38 0.04 2.48
N PRO A 221 -19.28 -0.66 1.32
CA PRO A 221 -18.59 -0.15 0.15
C PRO A 221 -19.11 1.22 -0.33
N GLU A 222 -20.40 1.46 -0.24
CA GLU A 222 -21.03 2.74 -0.65
C GLU A 222 -20.62 3.91 0.25
N GLU A 223 -20.32 3.63 1.53
CA GLU A 223 -19.83 4.62 2.49
C GLU A 223 -18.32 4.82 2.43
N THR A 224 -17.60 4.05 1.60
CA THR A 224 -16.14 4.02 1.57
C THR A 224 -15.59 4.81 0.39
N LEU A 225 -14.45 5.49 0.61
CA LEU A 225 -13.68 6.21 -0.40
C LEU A 225 -12.20 5.89 -0.22
N VAL A 226 -11.55 5.41 -1.27
CA VAL A 226 -10.08 5.35 -1.35
C VAL A 226 -9.57 6.67 -1.92
N VAL A 227 -8.58 7.25 -1.25
CA VAL A 227 -7.94 8.51 -1.67
C VAL A 227 -6.44 8.25 -1.81
N GLY A 228 -5.88 8.53 -2.97
CA GLY A 228 -4.47 8.30 -3.24
C GLY A 228 -3.96 9.09 -4.44
N ASP A 229 -2.66 9.06 -4.65
CA ASP A 229 -1.98 9.77 -5.73
C ASP A 229 -1.48 8.86 -6.86
N ARG A 230 -1.59 7.51 -6.71
CA ARG A 230 -1.14 6.55 -7.70
C ARG A 230 -2.29 5.77 -8.32
N LEU A 231 -2.37 5.81 -9.67
CA LEU A 231 -3.43 5.12 -10.40
C LEU A 231 -3.33 3.59 -10.29
N TYR A 232 -2.12 3.05 -10.39
CA TYR A 232 -1.89 1.60 -10.47
C TYR A 232 -1.89 0.88 -9.10
N THR A 233 -1.84 1.61 -7.99
CA THR A 233 -1.94 1.07 -6.63
C THR A 233 -3.19 1.55 -5.91
N ASP A 234 -3.32 2.85 -5.61
CA ASP A 234 -4.40 3.38 -4.79
C ASP A 234 -5.75 3.29 -5.49
N ILE A 235 -5.83 3.89 -6.68
CA ILE A 235 -7.07 3.92 -7.44
C ILE A 235 -7.46 2.51 -7.88
N ALA A 236 -6.50 1.72 -8.36
CA ALA A 236 -6.72 0.33 -8.70
C ALA A 236 -7.17 -0.50 -7.48
N CYS A 237 -6.64 -0.26 -6.28
CA CYS A 237 -7.07 -0.92 -5.04
C CYS A 237 -8.55 -0.66 -4.74
N GLY A 238 -8.98 0.61 -4.83
CA GLY A 238 -10.38 0.95 -4.62
C GLY A 238 -11.31 0.34 -5.67
N ILE A 239 -10.92 0.39 -6.95
CA ILE A 239 -11.68 -0.24 -8.04
C ILE A 239 -11.80 -1.76 -7.83
N ASN A 240 -10.68 -2.43 -7.51
CA ASN A 240 -10.66 -3.87 -7.25
C ASN A 240 -11.47 -4.25 -6.01
N GLY A 241 -11.52 -3.37 -5.00
CA GLY A 241 -12.33 -3.53 -3.79
C GLY A 241 -13.79 -3.12 -3.95
N GLY A 242 -14.20 -2.61 -5.12
CA GLY A 242 -15.59 -2.22 -5.40
C GLY A 242 -16.05 -0.96 -4.66
N VAL A 243 -15.13 -0.05 -4.31
CA VAL A 243 -15.43 1.21 -3.62
C VAL A 243 -15.12 2.42 -4.50
N ASP A 244 -15.66 3.58 -4.12
CA ASP A 244 -15.33 4.82 -4.82
C ASP A 244 -13.88 5.24 -4.60
N THR A 245 -13.31 5.94 -5.58
CA THR A 245 -11.91 6.40 -5.54
C THR A 245 -11.80 7.89 -5.83
N CYS A 246 -10.80 8.52 -5.23
CA CYS A 246 -10.44 9.92 -5.47
C CYS A 246 -8.93 10.01 -5.70
N VAL A 247 -8.51 10.42 -6.89
CA VAL A 247 -7.10 10.66 -7.19
C VAL A 247 -6.73 12.10 -6.84
N LEU A 248 -5.57 12.26 -6.20
CA LEU A 248 -4.96 13.54 -5.95
C LEU A 248 -3.75 13.73 -6.89
N PHE A 249 -3.49 14.98 -7.25
CA PHE A 249 -2.35 15.36 -8.10
C PHE A 249 -1.21 16.00 -7.28
N THR A 250 -1.12 15.59 -6.03
CA THR A 250 -0.10 16.05 -5.08
C THR A 250 1.15 15.18 -5.09
N GLY A 251 1.06 13.98 -5.68
CA GLY A 251 2.14 13.01 -5.78
C GLY A 251 2.44 12.58 -7.22
N GLU A 252 2.30 11.29 -7.53
CA GLU A 252 2.75 10.70 -8.79
C GLU A 252 1.81 10.99 -9.97
N ALA A 253 0.48 10.87 -9.80
CA ALA A 253 -0.48 11.06 -10.87
C ALA A 253 -0.52 12.51 -11.37
N GLN A 254 -0.63 12.66 -12.69
CA GLN A 254 -0.78 13.93 -13.36
C GLN A 254 -2.13 14.00 -14.09
N LYS A 255 -2.62 15.22 -14.32
CA LYS A 255 -3.91 15.41 -15.03
C LYS A 255 -3.95 14.72 -16.40
N LYS A 256 -2.82 14.71 -17.13
CA LYS A 256 -2.68 14.04 -18.43
C LYS A 256 -2.87 12.52 -18.38
N ASP A 257 -2.69 11.90 -17.22
CA ASP A 257 -2.82 10.45 -17.04
C ASP A 257 -4.31 10.05 -16.94
N ILE A 258 -5.19 11.02 -16.68
CA ILE A 258 -6.63 10.79 -16.46
C ILE A 258 -7.47 11.52 -17.50
N LEU A 259 -6.97 12.61 -18.05
CA LEU A 259 -7.72 13.47 -18.96
C LEU A 259 -7.00 13.61 -20.30
N THR A 260 -7.77 13.55 -21.38
CA THR A 260 -7.30 13.96 -22.70
C THR A 260 -6.94 15.45 -22.70
N PRO A 261 -6.21 15.96 -23.73
CA PRO A 261 -5.94 17.40 -23.87
C PRO A 261 -7.22 18.25 -23.91
N GLU A 262 -8.34 17.68 -24.35
CA GLU A 262 -9.66 18.33 -24.42
C GLU A 262 -10.39 18.31 -23.05
N GLY A 263 -9.81 17.64 -22.02
CA GLY A 263 -10.36 17.55 -20.67
C GLY A 263 -11.40 16.44 -20.47
N GLU A 264 -11.57 15.55 -21.44
CA GLU A 264 -12.40 14.37 -21.30
C GLU A 264 -11.65 13.25 -20.53
N PRO A 265 -12.36 12.35 -19.85
CA PRO A 265 -11.73 11.18 -19.22
C PRO A 265 -10.95 10.33 -20.22
N ASN A 266 -9.76 9.91 -19.84
CA ASN A 266 -8.91 8.99 -20.59
C ASN A 266 -9.40 7.56 -20.47
#